data_7061c8b0618e5b5e21830f18564076e0
#
_entry.id   7061c8b0618e5b5e21830f18564076e0
#
_cell.length_a   1.000
_cell.length_b   1.000
_cell.length_c   1.000
_cell.angle_alpha   90.00
_cell.angle_beta   90.00
_cell.angle_gamma   90.00
#
_symmetry.space_group_name_H-M   'P 1'
#
loop_
_entity.id
_entity.type
_entity.pdbx_description
1 polymer ?
#
loop_
_entity_poly.entity_id
_entity_poly.type
_entity_poly.pdbx_seq_one_letter_code
_entity_poly.pdbx_strand_id
1 'polypeptide(L)'
;MRPFTVLLFVAAAVPFAGGCSGAHEPVRDRPRAIVVPSRAVVGLDVPGIIHLTIDQLIQRLGPRRPLPAGFADPVQAPLLLRQEQLDSFGFFQYRGLALVAAYNERTRRLSDLLVLGADENELMRRANLELGAADYLVLPVFEAQRPTRLMGLRVLATFQPLP
;
A
#
# COMPACT_ATOMS: atom_id res chain seq x y z
N MET A 1 -43.21 -1.80 53.10
CA MET A 1 -43.73 -0.47 52.74
C MET A 1 -42.56 0.45 52.52
N ARG A 2 -42.20 0.78 51.27
CA ARG A 2 -41.16 1.73 50.91
C ARG A 2 -41.77 2.79 50.01
N PRO A 3 -41.60 4.08 50.28
CA PRO A 3 -42.22 5.12 49.48
C PRO A 3 -41.47 5.38 48.18
N PHE A 4 -42.20 5.53 47.08
CA PHE A 4 -41.78 5.98 45.79
C PHE A 4 -41.50 7.49 45.81
N THR A 5 -40.29 7.89 45.54
CA THR A 5 -39.94 9.31 45.33
C THR A 5 -40.06 9.60 43.83
N VAL A 6 -41.06 10.37 43.46
CA VAL A 6 -41.25 10.88 42.09
C VAL A 6 -40.38 12.11 41.91
N LEU A 7 -39.40 12.05 41.03
CA LEU A 7 -38.56 13.16 40.65
C LEU A 7 -39.13 13.84 39.41
N LEU A 8 -39.60 15.05 39.59
CA LEU A 8 -40.21 15.88 38.57
C LEU A 8 -39.11 16.62 37.82
N PHE A 9 -38.82 16.28 36.54
CA PHE A 9 -37.94 17.03 35.68
C PHE A 9 -38.68 18.18 35.01
N VAL A 10 -38.34 19.41 35.37
CA VAL A 10 -38.76 20.62 34.68
C VAL A 10 -37.82 20.85 33.50
N ALA A 11 -38.33 20.73 32.30
CA ALA A 11 -37.62 21.06 31.06
C ALA A 11 -37.68 22.58 30.82
N ALA A 12 -36.56 23.27 30.95
CA ALA A 12 -36.42 24.68 30.57
C ALA A 12 -36.07 24.75 29.07
N ALA A 13 -36.99 25.21 28.25
CA ALA A 13 -36.79 25.53 26.84
C ALA A 13 -36.12 26.90 26.70
N VAL A 14 -34.90 26.97 26.22
CA VAL A 14 -34.18 28.20 25.87
C VAL A 14 -34.30 28.42 24.36
N PRO A 15 -34.91 29.49 23.87
CA PRO A 15 -34.92 29.82 22.45
C PRO A 15 -33.59 30.48 22.07
N PHE A 16 -32.76 29.78 21.28
CA PHE A 16 -31.62 30.35 20.59
C PHE A 16 -32.07 31.13 19.36
N ALA A 17 -32.23 32.42 19.47
CA ALA A 17 -32.29 33.31 18.34
C ALA A 17 -30.85 33.67 17.90
N GLY A 18 -30.24 32.84 17.05
CA GLY A 18 -28.94 33.10 16.43
C GLY A 18 -29.12 33.81 15.09
N GLY A 19 -28.91 35.13 15.09
CA GLY A 19 -28.91 35.93 13.86
C GLY A 19 -27.70 35.57 12.99
N CYS A 20 -27.95 35.12 11.77
CA CYS A 20 -26.94 34.99 10.69
C CYS A 20 -26.60 36.38 10.16
N SER A 21 -25.55 37.03 10.70
CA SER A 21 -24.90 38.14 10.02
C SER A 21 -23.94 37.59 9.00
N GLY A 22 -24.43 37.40 7.74
CA GLY A 22 -23.59 37.06 6.60
C GLY A 22 -22.74 38.26 6.18
N ALA A 23 -21.58 38.41 6.80
CA ALA A 23 -20.53 39.25 6.25
C ALA A 23 -19.93 38.53 5.06
N HIS A 24 -20.36 38.86 3.84
CA HIS A 24 -19.65 38.49 2.62
C HIS A 24 -18.32 39.26 2.60
N GLU A 25 -17.28 38.63 3.17
CA GLU A 25 -15.92 39.05 2.87
C GLU A 25 -15.65 38.77 1.39
N PRO A 26 -15.21 39.76 0.59
CA PRO A 26 -14.84 39.51 -0.78
C PRO A 26 -13.70 38.51 -0.80
N VAL A 27 -13.97 37.34 -1.42
CA VAL A 27 -12.96 36.33 -1.67
C VAL A 27 -11.84 36.99 -2.46
N ARG A 28 -10.76 37.39 -1.76
CA ARG A 28 -9.53 37.77 -2.43
C ARG A 28 -9.06 36.51 -3.16
N ASP A 29 -9.20 36.54 -4.50
CA ASP A 29 -8.55 35.58 -5.38
C ASP A 29 -7.04 35.62 -5.09
N ARG A 30 -6.62 34.79 -4.13
CA ARG A 30 -5.21 34.46 -4.02
C ARG A 30 -4.87 33.78 -5.33
N PRO A 31 -3.86 34.27 -6.08
CA PRO A 31 -3.41 33.57 -7.26
C PRO A 31 -3.12 32.14 -6.84
N ARG A 32 -3.93 31.23 -7.38
CA ARG A 32 -3.79 29.80 -7.15
C ARG A 32 -2.38 29.48 -7.64
N ALA A 33 -1.45 29.30 -6.71
CA ALA A 33 -0.10 28.87 -7.05
C ALA A 33 -0.30 27.65 -7.93
N ILE A 34 0.08 27.75 -9.21
CA ILE A 34 0.12 26.62 -10.12
C ILE A 34 1.15 25.70 -9.49
N VAL A 35 0.65 24.73 -8.69
CA VAL A 35 1.46 23.63 -8.23
C VAL A 35 1.81 22.86 -9.48
N VAL A 36 2.94 23.25 -10.10
CA VAL A 36 3.55 22.45 -11.16
C VAL A 36 3.78 21.09 -10.50
N PRO A 37 3.09 20.04 -10.97
CA PRO A 37 3.31 18.73 -10.38
C PRO A 37 4.80 18.43 -10.57
N SER A 38 5.55 18.43 -9.47
CA SER A 38 6.95 18.00 -9.48
C SER A 38 6.93 16.62 -10.12
N ARG A 39 7.53 16.50 -11.30
CA ARG A 39 7.56 15.25 -12.05
C ARG A 39 8.17 14.21 -11.15
N ALA A 40 7.31 13.39 -10.56
CA ALA A 40 7.72 12.41 -9.58
C ALA A 40 8.77 11.52 -10.25
N VAL A 41 9.97 11.48 -9.67
CA VAL A 41 11.03 10.61 -10.19
C VAL A 41 10.55 9.18 -9.95
N VAL A 42 10.20 8.49 -11.04
CA VAL A 42 9.92 7.05 -11.00
C VAL A 42 11.21 6.36 -10.54
N GLY A 43 11.13 5.71 -9.39
CA GLY A 43 12.28 5.01 -8.83
C GLY A 43 12.57 3.71 -9.58
N LEU A 44 11.51 2.98 -9.92
CA LEU A 44 11.57 1.69 -10.59
C LEU A 44 10.25 1.46 -11.35
N ASP A 45 10.35 1.00 -12.58
CA ASP A 45 9.21 0.54 -13.37
C ASP A 45 8.91 -0.94 -13.00
N VAL A 46 8.06 -1.15 -11.99
CA VAL A 46 7.69 -2.49 -11.51
C VAL A 46 6.90 -3.28 -12.55
N PRO A 47 5.93 -2.71 -13.29
CA PRO A 47 5.29 -3.40 -14.41
C PRO A 47 6.28 -4.00 -15.41
N GLY A 48 7.34 -3.27 -15.73
CA GLY A 48 8.37 -3.72 -16.67
C GLY A 48 9.30 -4.82 -16.13
N ILE A 49 9.16 -5.22 -14.86
CA ILE A 49 10.01 -6.26 -14.24
C ILE A 49 9.25 -7.46 -13.67
N ILE A 50 7.93 -7.35 -13.46
CA ILE A 50 7.16 -8.42 -12.81
C ILE A 50 7.16 -9.74 -13.59
N HIS A 51 7.37 -9.68 -14.89
CA HIS A 51 7.40 -10.86 -15.78
C HIS A 51 8.80 -11.45 -15.96
N LEU A 52 9.83 -10.87 -15.36
CA LEU A 52 11.21 -11.32 -15.47
C LEU A 52 11.45 -12.62 -14.69
N THR A 53 12.56 -13.27 -14.99
CA THR A 53 13.12 -14.30 -14.11
C THR A 53 13.93 -13.65 -12.99
N ILE A 54 14.19 -14.39 -11.91
CA ILE A 54 15.03 -13.90 -10.81
C ILE A 54 16.44 -13.54 -11.29
N ASP A 55 16.96 -14.24 -12.29
CA ASP A 55 18.30 -13.99 -12.83
C ASP A 55 18.34 -12.66 -13.61
N GLN A 56 17.31 -12.39 -14.41
CA GLN A 56 17.15 -11.09 -15.09
C GLN A 56 16.94 -9.96 -14.08
N LEU A 57 16.22 -10.23 -12.99
CA LEU A 57 16.02 -9.26 -11.93
C LEU A 57 17.36 -8.92 -11.24
N ILE A 58 18.19 -9.91 -10.94
CA ILE A 58 19.54 -9.73 -10.40
C ILE A 58 20.41 -8.88 -11.34
N GLN A 59 20.36 -9.12 -12.63
CA GLN A 59 21.09 -8.33 -13.63
C GLN A 59 20.64 -6.87 -13.64
N ARG A 60 19.34 -6.61 -13.44
CA ARG A 60 18.75 -5.27 -13.52
C ARG A 60 18.88 -4.47 -12.22
N LEU A 61 18.66 -5.12 -11.07
CA LEU A 61 18.64 -4.47 -9.76
C LEU A 61 19.94 -4.62 -8.96
N GLY A 62 20.82 -5.51 -9.40
CA GLY A 62 22.03 -5.88 -8.67
C GLY A 62 21.88 -7.13 -7.80
N PRO A 63 22.88 -7.48 -7.02
CA PRO A 63 22.89 -8.71 -6.24
C PRO A 63 21.82 -8.71 -5.14
N ARG A 64 21.31 -9.89 -4.83
CA ARG A 64 20.40 -10.10 -3.70
C ARG A 64 21.08 -9.74 -2.40
N ARG A 65 20.34 -9.16 -1.48
CA ARG A 65 20.76 -8.88 -0.10
C ARG A 65 20.09 -9.83 0.87
N PRO A 66 20.63 -10.01 2.07
CA PRO A 66 19.91 -10.75 3.12
C PRO A 66 18.61 -10.01 3.46
N LEU A 67 17.56 -10.77 3.75
CA LEU A 67 16.30 -10.22 4.23
C LEU A 67 16.54 -9.46 5.55
N PRO A 68 15.82 -8.34 5.77
CA PRO A 68 15.91 -7.64 7.04
C PRO A 68 15.57 -8.55 8.22
N ALA A 69 16.28 -8.40 9.34
CA ALA A 69 16.00 -9.18 10.54
C ALA A 69 14.54 -8.95 10.98
N GLY A 70 13.82 -10.03 11.28
CA GLY A 70 12.42 -9.96 11.68
C GLY A 70 11.42 -9.73 10.55
N PHE A 71 11.86 -9.74 9.29
CA PHE A 71 10.92 -9.72 8.16
C PHE A 71 10.08 -11.00 8.17
N ALA A 72 8.76 -10.83 8.25
CA ALA A 72 7.79 -11.91 8.11
C ALA A 72 6.69 -11.43 7.16
N ASP A 73 6.54 -12.13 6.05
CA ASP A 73 5.45 -11.87 5.12
C ASP A 73 4.16 -12.52 5.64
N PRO A 74 3.15 -11.75 6.06
CA PRO A 74 1.94 -12.28 6.67
C PRO A 74 1.09 -13.11 5.72
N VAL A 75 1.24 -12.91 4.41
CA VAL A 75 0.47 -13.66 3.40
C VAL A 75 1.10 -15.02 3.12
N GLN A 76 2.41 -15.15 3.29
CA GLN A 76 3.13 -16.38 2.98
C GLN A 76 3.27 -17.33 4.18
N ALA A 77 3.17 -16.81 5.41
CA ALA A 77 3.23 -17.63 6.60
C ALA A 77 2.25 -18.83 6.58
N PRO A 78 1.00 -18.72 6.10
CA PRO A 78 0.09 -19.85 5.94
C PRO A 78 0.42 -20.78 4.76
N LEU A 79 1.09 -20.27 3.70
CA LEU A 79 1.42 -21.04 2.50
C LEU A 79 2.64 -21.92 2.69
N LEU A 80 3.57 -21.54 3.57
CA LEU A 80 4.73 -22.35 3.96
C LEU A 80 4.32 -23.64 4.68
N LEU A 81 3.11 -23.71 5.22
CA LEU A 81 2.54 -24.92 5.84
C LEU A 81 2.00 -25.92 4.81
N ARG A 82 1.81 -25.51 3.56
CA ARG A 82 1.49 -26.41 2.44
C ARG A 82 2.80 -26.78 1.75
N GLN A 83 3.31 -27.95 2.02
CA GLN A 83 4.58 -28.53 1.57
C GLN A 83 4.79 -28.63 0.03
N GLU A 84 4.02 -27.93 -0.78
CA GLU A 84 4.13 -27.98 -2.23
C GLU A 84 4.74 -26.68 -2.74
N GLN A 85 6.01 -26.78 -3.13
CA GLN A 85 6.83 -25.77 -3.80
C GLN A 85 7.20 -24.56 -2.91
N LEU A 86 8.29 -24.71 -2.20
CA LEU A 86 9.00 -23.61 -1.53
C LEU A 86 9.36 -22.56 -2.59
N ASP A 87 8.56 -21.49 -2.67
CA ASP A 87 8.98 -20.31 -3.39
C ASP A 87 10.16 -19.70 -2.64
N SER A 88 11.23 -19.47 -3.37
CA SER A 88 12.41 -18.82 -2.83
C SER A 88 12.26 -17.31 -2.89
N PHE A 89 12.96 -16.61 -2.01
CA PHE A 89 12.90 -15.16 -1.91
C PHE A 89 14.23 -14.51 -2.23
N GLY A 90 14.13 -13.35 -2.89
CA GLY A 90 15.25 -12.45 -3.08
C GLY A 90 14.91 -11.05 -2.57
N PHE A 91 15.76 -10.48 -1.72
CA PHE A 91 15.64 -9.11 -1.27
C PHE A 91 16.56 -8.20 -2.08
N PHE A 92 16.01 -7.06 -2.52
CA PHE A 92 16.71 -6.07 -3.33
C PHE A 92 16.53 -4.67 -2.76
N GLN A 93 17.53 -3.84 -2.91
CA GLN A 93 17.44 -2.40 -2.68
C GLN A 93 17.86 -1.67 -3.94
N TYR A 94 16.98 -0.90 -4.52
CA TYR A 94 17.21 -0.20 -5.76
C TYR A 94 16.62 1.21 -5.73
N ARG A 95 17.47 2.22 -5.92
CA ARG A 95 17.08 3.65 -5.93
C ARG A 95 16.17 4.06 -4.75
N GLY A 96 16.49 3.56 -3.55
CA GLY A 96 15.73 3.85 -2.33
C GLY A 96 14.40 3.11 -2.20
N LEU A 97 14.08 2.16 -3.10
CA LEU A 97 13.02 1.18 -2.93
C LEU A 97 13.60 -0.12 -2.38
N ALA A 98 12.87 -0.74 -1.47
CA ALA A 98 13.17 -2.07 -0.95
C ALA A 98 12.11 -3.05 -1.51
N LEU A 99 12.56 -4.18 -2.08
CA LEU A 99 11.71 -5.13 -2.75
C LEU A 99 12.02 -6.55 -2.27
N VAL A 100 10.97 -7.33 -2.08
CA VAL A 100 11.07 -8.78 -1.87
C VAL A 100 10.43 -9.45 -3.08
N ALA A 101 11.21 -10.22 -3.81
CA ALA A 101 10.75 -10.98 -4.96
C ALA A 101 10.56 -12.45 -4.55
N ALA A 102 9.36 -12.98 -4.70
CA ALA A 102 9.10 -14.40 -4.64
C ALA A 102 9.23 -15.01 -6.02
N TYR A 103 9.83 -16.17 -6.11
CA TYR A 103 10.05 -16.84 -7.39
C TYR A 103 10.04 -18.37 -7.23
N ASN A 104 9.56 -19.04 -8.26
CA ASN A 104 9.60 -20.50 -8.32
C ASN A 104 11.03 -20.97 -8.62
N GLU A 105 11.60 -21.82 -7.75
CA GLU A 105 12.99 -22.30 -7.89
C GLU A 105 13.26 -23.05 -9.19
N ARG A 106 12.30 -23.84 -9.64
CA ARG A 106 12.46 -24.68 -10.82
C ARG A 106 12.39 -23.88 -12.12
N THR A 107 11.43 -22.96 -12.22
CA THR A 107 11.21 -22.16 -13.45
C THR A 107 11.97 -20.84 -13.44
N ARG A 108 12.48 -20.43 -12.27
CA ARG A 108 13.15 -19.14 -12.03
C ARG A 108 12.26 -17.93 -12.29
N ARG A 109 10.97 -18.10 -12.57
CA ARG A 109 10.02 -17.03 -12.83
C ARG A 109 9.55 -16.41 -11.52
N LEU A 110 9.38 -15.10 -11.55
CA LEU A 110 8.75 -14.37 -10.43
C LEU A 110 7.30 -14.81 -10.29
N SER A 111 6.85 -15.05 -9.06
CA SER A 111 5.46 -15.26 -8.69
C SER A 111 4.81 -13.96 -8.22
N ASP A 112 5.54 -13.19 -7.43
CA ASP A 112 5.11 -11.87 -6.96
C ASP A 112 6.30 -10.97 -6.58
N LEU A 113 5.99 -9.69 -6.44
CA LEU A 113 6.91 -8.66 -5.96
C LEU A 113 6.26 -7.87 -4.82
N LEU A 114 6.89 -7.82 -3.65
CA LEU A 114 6.46 -6.97 -2.54
C LEU A 114 7.36 -5.74 -2.48
N VAL A 115 6.79 -4.57 -2.74
CA VAL A 115 7.45 -3.27 -2.61
C VAL A 115 7.22 -2.76 -1.19
N LEU A 116 8.27 -2.68 -0.38
CA LEU A 116 8.18 -2.34 1.04
C LEU A 116 8.09 -0.83 1.27
N GLY A 117 7.22 -0.42 2.18
CA GLY A 117 7.05 0.97 2.61
C GLY A 117 5.71 1.19 3.30
N ALA A 118 5.60 2.32 4.01
CA ALA A 118 4.44 2.65 4.83
C ALA A 118 3.46 3.64 4.18
N ASP A 119 3.79 4.20 3.03
CA ASP A 119 2.96 5.15 2.29
C ASP A 119 2.58 4.59 0.93
N GLU A 120 1.30 4.23 0.78
CA GLU A 120 0.75 3.63 -0.43
C GLU A 120 0.93 4.53 -1.65
N ASN A 121 0.60 5.82 -1.52
CA ASN A 121 0.65 6.76 -2.65
C ASN A 121 2.10 6.98 -3.12
N GLU A 122 3.05 7.05 -2.18
CA GLU A 122 4.46 7.16 -2.52
C GLU A 122 4.95 5.90 -3.22
N LEU A 123 4.58 4.72 -2.72
CA LEU A 123 4.95 3.44 -3.34
C LEU A 123 4.39 3.30 -4.75
N MET A 124 3.08 3.57 -4.94
CA MET A 124 2.42 3.54 -6.25
C MET A 124 3.17 4.41 -7.26
N ARG A 125 3.43 5.66 -6.87
CA ARG A 125 4.12 6.62 -7.73
C ARG A 125 5.57 6.22 -8.04
N ARG A 126 6.35 5.78 -7.03
CA ARG A 126 7.76 5.44 -7.20
C ARG A 126 7.99 4.13 -7.92
N ALA A 127 7.06 3.21 -7.79
CA ALA A 127 7.07 1.89 -8.44
C ALA A 127 6.37 1.88 -9.81
N ASN A 128 5.86 3.04 -10.27
CA ASN A 128 5.10 3.18 -11.52
C ASN A 128 3.89 2.24 -11.58
N LEU A 129 3.15 2.14 -10.46
CA LEU A 129 1.99 1.25 -10.35
C LEU A 129 0.69 2.01 -10.58
N GLU A 130 -0.27 1.34 -11.23
CA GLU A 130 -1.62 1.83 -11.47
C GLU A 130 -2.64 0.79 -10.97
N LEU A 131 -3.74 1.26 -10.35
CA LEU A 131 -4.84 0.39 -9.98
C LEU A 131 -5.67 0.04 -11.22
N GLY A 132 -6.06 -1.23 -11.34
CA GLY A 132 -6.87 -1.69 -12.47
C GLY A 132 -6.07 -1.96 -13.75
N ALA A 133 -4.75 -2.05 -13.69
CA ALA A 133 -3.93 -2.50 -14.80
C ALA A 133 -4.33 -3.93 -15.24
N ALA A 134 -4.22 -4.22 -16.55
CA ALA A 134 -4.67 -5.51 -17.10
C ALA A 134 -3.68 -6.64 -16.87
N ASP A 135 -2.40 -6.33 -16.73
CA ASP A 135 -1.27 -7.26 -16.70
C ASP A 135 -0.74 -7.57 -15.30
N TYR A 136 -1.21 -6.83 -14.28
CA TYR A 136 -0.85 -7.08 -12.88
C TYR A 136 -1.95 -6.64 -11.91
N LEU A 137 -1.90 -7.20 -10.70
CA LEU A 137 -2.76 -6.83 -9.57
C LEU A 137 -1.91 -6.24 -8.46
N VAL A 138 -2.37 -5.13 -7.87
CA VAL A 138 -1.73 -4.49 -6.71
C VAL A 138 -2.58 -4.74 -5.47
N LEU A 139 -1.97 -5.29 -4.42
CA LEU A 139 -2.63 -5.57 -3.14
C LEU A 139 -1.85 -4.93 -1.99
N PRO A 140 -2.49 -4.18 -1.09
CA PRO A 140 -1.84 -3.71 0.11
C PRO A 140 -1.55 -4.89 1.07
N VAL A 141 -0.36 -4.88 1.65
CA VAL A 141 0.08 -5.86 2.66
C VAL A 141 0.32 -5.12 3.96
N PHE A 142 -0.33 -5.59 5.03
CA PHE A 142 -0.23 -5.00 6.36
C PHE A 142 0.64 -5.86 7.27
N GLU A 143 1.25 -5.25 8.30
CA GLU A 143 2.03 -5.98 9.29
C GLU A 143 1.14 -6.96 10.08
N ALA A 144 1.58 -8.22 10.25
CA ALA A 144 0.80 -9.24 10.97
C ALA A 144 0.44 -8.83 12.41
N GLN A 145 1.35 -8.14 13.09
CA GLN A 145 1.15 -7.69 14.46
C GLN A 145 0.43 -6.34 14.56
N ARG A 146 0.30 -5.60 13.46
CA ARG A 146 -0.33 -4.28 13.36
C ARG A 146 -1.13 -4.18 12.07
N PRO A 147 -2.35 -4.71 12.02
CA PRO A 147 -3.14 -4.81 10.79
C PRO A 147 -3.59 -3.46 10.21
N THR A 148 -3.37 -2.36 10.91
CA THR A 148 -3.60 -0.99 10.42
C THR A 148 -2.36 -0.33 9.83
N ARG A 149 -1.18 -0.99 9.95
CA ARG A 149 0.08 -0.45 9.44
C ARG A 149 0.45 -1.13 8.13
N LEU A 150 0.54 -0.33 7.08
CA LEU A 150 0.99 -0.82 5.78
C LEU A 150 2.46 -1.27 5.87
N MET A 151 2.75 -2.48 5.42
CA MET A 151 4.09 -3.01 5.23
C MET A 151 4.60 -2.76 3.82
N GLY A 152 3.71 -2.76 2.83
CA GLY A 152 4.07 -2.57 1.43
C GLY A 152 2.94 -2.90 0.48
N LEU A 153 3.27 -2.87 -0.81
CA LEU A 153 2.36 -3.24 -1.90
C LEU A 153 2.87 -4.52 -2.57
N ARG A 154 2.01 -5.52 -2.65
CA ARG A 154 2.27 -6.75 -3.39
C ARG A 154 1.76 -6.61 -4.80
N VAL A 155 2.61 -6.92 -5.76
CA VAL A 155 2.31 -6.89 -7.18
C VAL A 155 2.36 -8.32 -7.71
N LEU A 156 1.23 -8.78 -8.22
CA LEU A 156 1.05 -10.12 -8.80
C LEU A 156 0.91 -9.98 -10.32
N ALA A 157 1.71 -10.71 -11.08
CA ALA A 157 1.48 -10.79 -12.51
C ALA A 157 0.17 -11.53 -12.81
N THR A 158 -0.71 -10.92 -13.61
CA THR A 158 -1.87 -11.62 -14.14
C THR A 158 -1.45 -12.37 -15.39
N PHE A 159 -1.46 -13.69 -15.31
CA PHE A 159 -1.24 -14.51 -16.52
C PHE A 159 -2.50 -14.42 -17.38
N GLN A 160 -2.46 -13.70 -18.48
CA GLN A 160 -3.45 -13.90 -19.52
C GLN A 160 -3.16 -15.28 -20.13
N PRO A 161 -4.11 -16.23 -20.10
CA PRO A 161 -3.97 -17.43 -20.89
C PRO A 161 -3.87 -16.98 -22.36
N LEU A 162 -2.79 -17.39 -23.02
CA LEU A 162 -2.65 -17.20 -24.46
C LEU A 162 -3.89 -17.78 -25.15
N PRO A 163 -4.46 -17.08 -26.13
CA PRO A 163 -5.62 -17.53 -26.88
C PRO A 163 -5.33 -18.82 -27.65
#